data_4bb899324bbb9844b5a590deb048226a
#
_entry.id   4bb899324bbb9844b5a590deb048226a
#
_cell.length_a   1.000
_cell.length_b   1.000
_cell.length_c   1.000
_cell.angle_alpha   90.00
_cell.angle_beta   90.00
_cell.angle_gamma   90.00
#
_symmetry.space_group_name_H-M   'P 1'
#
loop_
_entity.id
_entity.type
_entity.pdbx_description
1 polymer ?
#
loop_
_entity_poly.entity_id
_entity_poly.type
_entity_poly.pdbx_seq_one_letter_code
_entity_poly.pdbx_strand_id
1 'polypeptide(L)'
;MSSLANKYTDTIFRPNNTGEIIKTLNTNNIRLGEANLYDLMDVDFFNNNIEEGLVTASRCGGLTNYKYSKITPPYQLWNEVTLRTRGLVVDENYTIVARGFNKFFNLSELPAYGIDVDVNERGIIMDKLDGSLGLVYHYGGEWRVSTAGGFASEQAIHATKLFNERYADTPCVPGLTLLVEIIYPENRIVSNYGDLDDVVLLGGADLNGNWVHPDEIVFPGRKVAHYTGTIKEALSVPDPEDGTEGFVIKLDSGLLVKVKYPSYLVMHKARFNLTRKSVLATLRDNSYAEYLMLLPDEFQDEVNSYRDDILKAYDAISSNLAAIGEQVPVGGRKERAIWVNTNVAPTYRRLAMQAFVAGVDPAEQIWRMIENTL
;
A
#
# COMPACT_ATOMS: atom_id res chain seq x y z
N MET A 1 -13.67 -16.46 -1.07
CA MET A 1 -12.85 -15.40 -0.44
C MET A 1 -12.51 -15.65 1.03
N SER A 2 -13.28 -16.45 1.78
CA SER A 2 -12.90 -16.88 3.15
C SER A 2 -11.62 -17.75 3.22
N SER A 3 -11.13 -18.28 2.09
CA SER A 3 -9.97 -19.18 2.09
C SER A 3 -8.61 -18.48 2.16
N LEU A 4 -8.48 -17.24 1.66
CA LEU A 4 -7.20 -16.51 1.69
C LEU A 4 -6.93 -15.93 3.08
N ALA A 5 -7.91 -15.29 3.71
CA ALA A 5 -7.76 -14.80 5.08
C ALA A 5 -7.51 -15.96 6.07
N ASN A 6 -8.20 -17.09 5.90
CA ASN A 6 -7.98 -18.30 6.74
C ASN A 6 -6.64 -18.99 6.44
N LYS A 7 -6.07 -18.83 5.22
CA LYS A 7 -4.78 -19.45 4.86
C LYS A 7 -3.61 -18.89 5.65
N TYR A 8 -3.69 -17.62 6.08
CA TYR A 8 -2.58 -16.90 6.71
C TYR A 8 -2.67 -16.81 8.24
N THR A 9 -3.70 -17.39 8.87
CA THR A 9 -4.01 -17.18 10.29
C THR A 9 -3.17 -17.98 11.28
N ASP A 10 -2.57 -19.12 10.92
CA ASP A 10 -2.06 -20.03 11.96
C ASP A 10 -0.54 -20.19 12.08
N THR A 11 0.28 -19.79 11.10
CA THR A 11 1.73 -20.06 11.16
C THR A 11 2.64 -18.90 10.80
N ILE A 12 2.18 -17.95 10.01
CA ILE A 12 3.01 -16.83 9.49
C ILE A 12 2.57 -15.49 10.07
N PHE A 13 1.36 -15.44 10.62
CA PHE A 13 0.72 -14.23 11.07
C PHE A 13 0.67 -14.18 12.59
N ARG A 14 1.37 -13.20 13.17
CA ARG A 14 1.21 -12.81 14.59
C ARG A 14 0.47 -11.48 14.65
N PRO A 15 -0.86 -11.42 14.44
CA PRO A 15 -1.60 -10.17 14.28
C PRO A 15 -1.57 -9.26 15.51
N ASN A 16 -1.25 -9.79 16.67
CA ASN A 16 -1.34 -9.05 17.95
C ASN A 16 -0.05 -8.33 18.36
N ASN A 17 0.98 -8.29 17.50
CA ASN A 17 2.32 -7.81 17.88
C ASN A 17 2.92 -6.81 16.84
N THR A 18 2.15 -6.45 15.80
CA THR A 18 2.63 -5.50 14.79
C THR A 18 3.09 -4.18 15.40
N GLY A 19 2.38 -3.66 16.38
CA GLY A 19 2.75 -2.42 17.07
C GLY A 19 4.07 -2.52 17.86
N GLU A 20 4.34 -3.66 18.49
CA GLU A 20 5.62 -3.92 19.18
C GLU A 20 6.77 -4.02 18.18
N ILE A 21 6.53 -4.73 17.06
CA ILE A 21 7.52 -4.85 15.99
C ILE A 21 7.85 -3.47 15.43
N ILE A 22 6.85 -2.63 15.14
CA ILE A 22 7.06 -1.26 14.62
C ILE A 22 7.97 -0.46 15.55
N LYS A 23 7.81 -0.57 16.86
CA LYS A 23 8.65 0.14 17.85
C LYS A 23 10.09 -0.36 17.88
N THR A 24 10.36 -1.59 17.48
CA THR A 24 11.67 -2.23 17.59
C THR A 24 12.40 -2.44 16.26
N LEU A 25 11.80 -2.03 15.14
CA LEU A 25 12.34 -2.27 13.79
C LEU A 25 13.79 -1.77 13.60
N ASN A 26 14.20 -0.73 14.32
CA ASN A 26 15.50 -0.06 14.15
C ASN A 26 16.48 -0.36 15.29
N THR A 27 16.21 -1.34 16.13
CA THR A 27 17.09 -1.68 17.27
C THR A 27 18.26 -2.61 16.93
N ASN A 28 18.40 -3.01 15.68
CA ASN A 28 19.51 -3.85 15.21
C ASN A 28 20.83 -3.07 15.20
N ASN A 29 21.92 -3.74 15.53
CA ASN A 29 23.28 -3.16 15.60
C ASN A 29 24.17 -3.77 14.51
N ILE A 30 23.83 -3.55 13.24
CA ILE A 30 24.59 -4.03 12.10
C ILE A 30 25.80 -3.12 11.87
N ARG A 31 26.98 -3.71 11.77
CA ARG A 31 28.22 -2.96 11.51
C ARG A 31 28.48 -2.82 10.01
N LEU A 32 29.08 -1.70 9.64
CA LEU A 32 29.52 -1.46 8.27
C LEU A 32 30.49 -2.58 7.82
N GLY A 33 30.22 -3.19 6.65
CA GLY A 33 31.04 -4.27 6.09
C GLY A 33 30.58 -5.70 6.42
N GLU A 34 29.65 -5.88 7.36
CA GLU A 34 29.11 -7.20 7.75
C GLU A 34 27.58 -7.27 7.57
N ALA A 35 27.00 -6.30 6.87
CA ALA A 35 25.56 -6.16 6.74
C ALA A 35 24.98 -7.22 5.81
N ASN A 36 24.59 -8.35 6.37
CA ASN A 36 23.89 -9.41 5.65
C ASN A 36 22.37 -9.33 5.92
N LEU A 37 21.57 -9.73 4.95
CA LEU A 37 20.12 -9.82 5.10
C LEU A 37 19.71 -10.63 6.34
N TYR A 38 20.46 -11.67 6.61
CA TYR A 38 20.19 -12.61 7.71
C TYR A 38 20.59 -12.10 9.09
N ASP A 39 21.30 -10.96 9.15
CA ASP A 39 21.53 -10.23 10.40
C ASP A 39 20.30 -9.35 10.77
N LEU A 40 19.46 -9.05 9.78
CA LEU A 40 18.26 -8.25 9.97
C LEU A 40 17.03 -9.08 10.37
N MET A 41 16.94 -10.31 9.89
CA MET A 41 15.74 -11.14 10.05
C MET A 41 16.08 -12.62 9.94
N ASP A 42 15.28 -13.44 10.62
CA ASP A 42 15.42 -14.89 10.59
C ASP A 42 15.27 -15.43 9.15
N VAL A 43 16.21 -16.30 8.75
CA VAL A 43 16.32 -16.85 7.39
C VAL A 43 15.09 -17.66 7.00
N ASP A 44 14.66 -18.55 7.89
CA ASP A 44 13.54 -19.46 7.58
C ASP A 44 12.24 -18.67 7.53
N PHE A 45 12.07 -17.70 8.43
CA PHE A 45 10.91 -16.83 8.42
C PHE A 45 10.88 -15.91 7.19
N PHE A 46 12.04 -15.41 6.74
CA PHE A 46 12.14 -14.63 5.51
C PHE A 46 11.76 -15.46 4.28
N ASN A 47 12.32 -16.68 4.15
CA ASN A 47 12.03 -17.57 3.05
C ASN A 47 10.55 -17.96 3.01
N ASN A 48 9.95 -18.26 4.17
CA ASN A 48 8.52 -18.54 4.28
C ASN A 48 7.65 -17.38 3.77
N ASN A 49 8.05 -16.12 4.07
CA ASN A 49 7.34 -14.94 3.56
C ASN A 49 7.43 -14.82 2.02
N ILE A 50 8.54 -15.26 1.40
CA ILE A 50 8.66 -15.30 -0.06
C ILE A 50 7.78 -16.42 -0.64
N GLU A 51 7.84 -17.63 -0.08
CA GLU A 51 7.06 -18.79 -0.54
C GLU A 51 5.55 -18.55 -0.45
N GLU A 52 5.11 -17.87 0.60
CA GLU A 52 3.71 -17.48 0.79
C GLU A 52 3.30 -16.26 -0.05
N GLY A 53 4.23 -15.65 -0.78
CA GLY A 53 3.96 -14.52 -1.66
C GLY A 53 3.73 -13.19 -0.91
N LEU A 54 4.14 -13.09 0.37
CA LEU A 54 4.07 -11.84 1.14
C LEU A 54 5.19 -10.87 0.77
N VAL A 55 6.29 -11.38 0.23
CA VAL A 55 7.43 -10.61 -0.27
C VAL A 55 7.69 -10.98 -1.72
N THR A 56 7.96 -9.99 -2.54
CA THR A 56 8.35 -10.14 -3.95
C THR A 56 9.77 -9.64 -4.18
N ALA A 57 10.44 -10.22 -5.16
CA ALA A 57 11.81 -9.90 -5.54
C ALA A 57 11.89 -9.41 -6.99
N SER A 58 12.62 -8.33 -7.23
CA SER A 58 13.04 -7.87 -8.57
C SER A 58 14.55 -8.02 -8.68
N ARG A 59 15.06 -8.58 -9.79
CA ARG A 59 16.48 -8.86 -9.99
C ARG A 59 17.05 -8.12 -11.18
N CYS A 60 18.24 -7.55 -11.02
CA CYS A 60 18.96 -6.88 -12.10
C CYS A 60 20.46 -6.77 -11.75
N GLY A 61 21.34 -7.22 -12.65
CA GLY A 61 22.80 -6.98 -12.56
C GLY A 61 23.44 -7.46 -11.25
N GLY A 62 23.10 -8.67 -10.79
CA GLY A 62 23.64 -9.23 -9.54
C GLY A 62 22.98 -8.69 -8.26
N LEU A 63 21.97 -7.81 -8.40
CA LEU A 63 21.21 -7.26 -7.29
C LEU A 63 19.80 -7.83 -7.23
N THR A 64 19.29 -7.98 -6.00
CA THR A 64 17.90 -8.33 -5.72
C THR A 64 17.27 -7.26 -4.83
N ASN A 65 16.14 -6.70 -5.26
CA ASN A 65 15.36 -5.75 -4.50
C ASN A 65 14.11 -6.46 -3.96
N TYR A 66 13.97 -6.51 -2.65
CA TYR A 66 12.83 -7.09 -1.97
C TYR A 66 11.82 -6.02 -1.54
N LYS A 67 10.54 -6.33 -1.74
CA LYS A 67 9.44 -5.51 -1.23
C LYS A 67 8.30 -6.39 -0.75
N TYR A 68 7.51 -5.89 0.19
CA TYR A 68 6.24 -6.53 0.52
C TYR A 68 5.34 -6.58 -0.72
N SER A 69 4.57 -7.64 -0.83
CA SER A 69 3.70 -7.85 -1.97
C SER A 69 2.44 -7.00 -1.88
N LYS A 70 1.73 -6.88 -3.00
CA LYS A 70 0.49 -6.12 -3.11
C LYS A 70 -0.66 -6.65 -2.24
N ILE A 71 -0.60 -7.93 -1.80
CA ILE A 71 -1.62 -8.48 -0.90
C ILE A 71 -1.41 -8.08 0.56
N THR A 72 -0.21 -7.63 0.93
CA THR A 72 0.13 -7.33 2.32
C THR A 72 -0.68 -6.17 2.91
N PRO A 73 -0.78 -4.98 2.26
CA PRO A 73 -1.54 -3.86 2.82
C PRO A 73 -3.04 -4.14 2.99
N PRO A 74 -3.76 -4.63 1.96
CA PRO A 74 -5.22 -4.79 2.07
C PRO A 74 -5.66 -5.81 3.11
N TYR A 75 -4.80 -6.78 3.40
CA TYR A 75 -5.07 -7.81 4.41
C TYR A 75 -4.30 -7.58 5.71
N GLN A 76 -3.60 -6.44 5.83
CA GLN A 76 -2.80 -6.04 6.99
C GLN A 76 -1.79 -7.12 7.42
N LEU A 77 -1.17 -7.82 6.45
CA LEU A 77 -0.24 -8.94 6.68
C LEU A 77 1.16 -8.42 7.07
N TRP A 78 1.20 -7.56 8.10
CA TRP A 78 2.41 -6.92 8.58
C TRP A 78 3.11 -7.79 9.62
N ASN A 79 4.37 -8.11 9.35
CA ASN A 79 5.29 -8.76 10.26
C ASN A 79 6.69 -8.14 10.11
N GLU A 80 7.68 -8.62 10.84
CA GLU A 80 9.02 -8.03 10.81
C GLU A 80 9.68 -8.06 9.41
N VAL A 81 9.36 -9.04 8.58
CA VAL A 81 9.88 -9.15 7.21
C VAL A 81 9.17 -8.16 6.30
N THR A 82 7.83 -8.17 6.27
CA THR A 82 7.05 -7.29 5.40
C THR A 82 7.20 -5.81 5.75
N LEU A 83 7.41 -5.48 7.03
CA LEU A 83 7.68 -4.12 7.48
C LEU A 83 9.07 -3.62 7.03
N ARG A 84 10.08 -4.50 6.94
CA ARG A 84 11.44 -4.14 6.52
C ARG A 84 11.65 -4.19 5.00
N THR A 85 10.84 -4.96 4.28
CA THR A 85 10.97 -5.11 2.82
C THR A 85 10.17 -4.03 2.07
N ARG A 86 10.70 -2.82 2.05
CA ARG A 86 10.17 -1.69 1.27
C ARG A 86 11.28 -1.03 0.45
N GLY A 87 11.84 -1.80 -0.50
CA GLY A 87 13.05 -1.43 -1.20
C GLY A 87 14.29 -1.83 -0.39
N LEU A 88 14.45 -3.12 -0.12
CA LEU A 88 15.63 -3.70 0.49
C LEU A 88 16.45 -4.37 -0.60
N VAL A 89 17.60 -3.77 -0.95
CA VAL A 89 18.46 -4.24 -2.03
C VAL A 89 19.65 -5.00 -1.47
N VAL A 90 19.86 -6.21 -1.97
CA VAL A 90 21.01 -7.05 -1.62
C VAL A 90 21.76 -7.51 -2.86
N ASP A 91 23.01 -7.88 -2.71
CA ASP A 91 23.84 -8.55 -3.73
C ASP A 91 23.59 -10.08 -3.75
N GLU A 92 24.36 -10.79 -4.58
CA GLU A 92 24.30 -12.25 -4.73
C GLU A 92 24.69 -13.01 -3.45
N ASN A 93 25.43 -12.38 -2.54
CA ASN A 93 25.83 -12.93 -1.25
C ASN A 93 24.87 -12.52 -0.11
N TYR A 94 23.73 -11.92 -0.45
CA TYR A 94 22.78 -11.34 0.50
C TYR A 94 23.36 -10.19 1.34
N THR A 95 24.46 -9.56 0.90
CA THR A 95 24.97 -8.34 1.52
C THR A 95 24.04 -7.20 1.21
N ILE A 96 23.68 -6.42 2.22
CA ILE A 96 22.77 -5.27 2.07
C ILE A 96 23.52 -4.16 1.32
N VAL A 97 22.99 -3.79 0.15
CA VAL A 97 23.49 -2.72 -0.71
C VAL A 97 22.74 -1.42 -0.49
N ALA A 98 21.41 -1.51 -0.35
CA ALA A 98 20.58 -0.34 -0.09
C ALA A 98 19.36 -0.69 0.76
N ARG A 99 18.90 0.30 1.53
CA ARG A 99 17.68 0.21 2.34
C ARG A 99 16.77 1.39 2.11
N GLY A 100 15.48 1.10 1.89
CA GLY A 100 14.43 2.09 1.97
C GLY A 100 13.97 2.36 3.41
N PHE A 101 13.00 3.24 3.56
CA PHE A 101 12.25 3.35 4.80
C PHE A 101 11.60 2.01 5.15
N ASN A 102 11.66 1.60 6.40
CA ASN A 102 10.71 0.61 6.90
C ASN A 102 9.27 1.08 6.63
N LYS A 103 8.31 0.17 6.50
CA LYS A 103 6.91 0.58 6.36
C LYS A 103 6.51 1.42 7.57
N PHE A 104 5.92 2.57 7.31
CA PHE A 104 5.31 3.43 8.31
C PHE A 104 3.91 3.85 7.84
N PHE A 105 3.08 4.29 8.77
CA PHE A 105 1.64 4.37 8.62
C PHE A 105 1.14 5.80 8.75
N ASN A 106 -0.10 6.06 8.32
CA ASN A 106 -0.76 7.29 8.64
C ASN A 106 -1.02 7.37 10.15
N LEU A 107 -1.00 8.57 10.70
CA LEU A 107 -1.26 8.78 12.12
C LEU A 107 -2.59 8.14 12.57
N SER A 108 -3.61 8.21 11.71
CA SER A 108 -4.93 7.63 11.96
C SER A 108 -4.98 6.10 11.97
N GLU A 109 -3.99 5.42 11.38
CA GLU A 109 -3.92 3.95 11.32
C GLU A 109 -3.28 3.34 12.58
N LEU A 110 -2.45 4.11 13.29
CA LEU A 110 -1.64 3.60 14.41
C LEU A 110 -2.45 2.99 15.57
N PRO A 111 -3.63 3.52 15.96
CA PRO A 111 -4.44 2.92 17.00
C PRO A 111 -4.88 1.48 16.68
N ALA A 112 -5.10 1.15 15.41
CA ALA A 112 -5.42 -0.22 14.98
C ALA A 112 -4.28 -1.22 15.25
N TYR A 113 -3.04 -0.72 15.34
CA TYR A 113 -1.86 -1.52 15.71
C TYR A 113 -1.50 -1.43 17.21
N GLY A 114 -2.37 -0.83 18.04
CA GLY A 114 -2.12 -0.64 19.47
C GLY A 114 -1.01 0.37 19.76
N ILE A 115 -0.74 1.28 18.84
CA ILE A 115 0.22 2.38 19.01
C ILE A 115 -0.56 3.65 19.32
N ASP A 116 -0.43 4.11 20.56
CA ASP A 116 -0.91 5.42 20.97
C ASP A 116 0.23 6.44 20.88
N VAL A 117 -0.02 7.55 20.20
CA VAL A 117 0.98 8.60 19.95
C VAL A 117 0.53 9.88 20.65
N ASP A 118 1.39 10.42 21.52
CA ASP A 118 1.13 11.72 22.13
C ASP A 118 1.24 12.83 21.08
N VAL A 119 0.16 13.53 20.83
CA VAL A 119 0.12 14.65 19.87
C VAL A 119 1.06 15.81 20.26
N ASN A 120 1.51 15.86 21.51
CA ASN A 120 2.50 16.84 21.97
C ASN A 120 3.95 16.34 21.83
N GLU A 121 4.16 15.09 21.38
CA GLU A 121 5.50 14.60 21.09
C GLU A 121 6.15 15.43 20.00
N ARG A 122 7.42 15.76 20.21
CA ARG A 122 8.22 16.56 19.26
C ARG A 122 8.83 15.65 18.21
N GLY A 123 9.17 16.26 17.10
CA GLY A 123 9.86 15.59 16.02
C GLY A 123 10.26 16.55 14.91
N ILE A 124 10.80 16.00 13.86
CA ILE A 124 11.12 16.71 12.63
C ILE A 124 9.94 16.52 11.67
N ILE A 125 9.31 17.62 11.31
CA ILE A 125 8.19 17.69 10.39
C ILE A 125 8.75 18.04 9.01
N MET A 126 8.56 17.15 8.04
CA MET A 126 9.01 17.30 6.66
C MET A 126 7.81 17.42 5.74
N ASP A 127 7.89 18.21 4.70
CA ASP A 127 6.89 18.21 3.65
C ASP A 127 6.79 16.81 3.04
N LYS A 128 5.56 16.32 2.90
CA LYS A 128 5.33 15.09 2.17
C LYS A 128 5.19 15.40 0.70
N LEU A 129 6.27 15.18 -0.04
CA LEU A 129 6.29 15.35 -1.48
C LEU A 129 5.50 14.23 -2.17
N ASP A 130 4.83 14.57 -3.26
CA ASP A 130 3.94 13.71 -4.02
C ASP A 130 4.59 13.30 -5.34
N GLY A 131 5.43 12.28 -5.29
CA GLY A 131 6.16 11.72 -6.42
C GLY A 131 6.40 10.22 -6.24
N SER A 132 7.61 9.76 -6.50
CA SER A 132 7.99 8.37 -6.31
C SER A 132 9.24 8.25 -5.44
N LEU A 133 9.17 7.45 -4.39
CA LEU A 133 10.33 7.18 -3.53
C LEU A 133 11.43 6.47 -4.31
N GLY A 134 12.59 7.11 -4.41
CA GLY A 134 13.83 6.56 -4.94
C GLY A 134 14.83 6.23 -3.84
N LEU A 135 15.52 5.12 -4.02
CA LEU A 135 16.66 4.69 -3.23
C LEU A 135 17.90 4.88 -4.08
N VAL A 136 18.76 5.81 -3.69
CA VAL A 136 20.00 6.12 -4.40
C VAL A 136 21.17 5.51 -3.65
N TYR A 137 21.97 4.72 -4.32
CA TYR A 137 23.11 4.02 -3.75
C TYR A 137 24.21 3.83 -4.77
N HIS A 138 25.44 3.64 -4.31
CA HIS A 138 26.60 3.40 -5.15
C HIS A 138 26.92 1.89 -5.20
N TYR A 139 26.97 1.32 -6.40
CA TYR A 139 27.29 -0.09 -6.58
C TYR A 139 28.01 -0.34 -7.92
N GLY A 140 29.12 -1.09 -7.86
CA GLY A 140 29.90 -1.42 -9.07
C GLY A 140 30.56 -0.21 -9.73
N GLY A 141 30.86 0.85 -8.97
CA GLY A 141 31.49 2.06 -9.50
C GLY A 141 30.53 3.13 -10.01
N GLU A 142 29.21 2.91 -9.91
CA GLU A 142 28.17 3.79 -10.46
C GLU A 142 27.10 4.12 -9.42
N TRP A 143 26.50 5.31 -9.56
CA TRP A 143 25.26 5.64 -8.87
C TRP A 143 24.08 4.95 -9.52
N ARG A 144 23.26 4.31 -8.73
CA ARG A 144 22.04 3.62 -9.15
C ARG A 144 20.85 4.10 -8.35
N VAL A 145 19.70 4.12 -8.98
CA VAL A 145 18.43 4.40 -8.30
C VAL A 145 17.50 3.22 -8.51
N SER A 146 16.91 2.75 -7.44
CA SER A 146 15.76 1.84 -7.49
C SER A 146 14.56 2.48 -6.82
N THR A 147 13.37 2.01 -7.17
CA THR A 147 12.14 2.30 -6.39
C THR A 147 11.77 1.10 -5.56
N ALA A 148 10.79 1.22 -4.67
CA ALA A 148 10.22 0.04 -4.02
C ALA A 148 9.72 -0.99 -5.05
N GLY A 149 9.34 -0.56 -6.27
CA GLY A 149 8.92 -1.41 -7.38
C GLY A 149 10.04 -2.22 -8.04
N GLY A 150 11.29 -1.82 -7.87
CA GLY A 150 12.46 -2.47 -8.47
C GLY A 150 13.35 -1.52 -9.27
N PHE A 151 14.14 -2.11 -10.16
CA PHE A 151 15.19 -1.42 -10.93
C PHE A 151 14.72 -0.90 -12.30
N ALA A 152 13.66 -1.49 -12.85
CA ALA A 152 13.23 -1.27 -14.23
C ALA A 152 11.94 -0.42 -14.35
N SER A 153 11.50 0.23 -13.26
CA SER A 153 10.42 1.19 -13.37
C SER A 153 10.89 2.43 -14.14
N GLU A 154 9.98 3.09 -14.85
CA GLU A 154 10.27 4.34 -15.56
C GLU A 154 10.92 5.37 -14.64
N GLN A 155 10.42 5.46 -13.40
CA GLN A 155 10.94 6.35 -12.37
C GLN A 155 12.39 6.01 -11.97
N ALA A 156 12.70 4.71 -11.79
CA ALA A 156 14.05 4.27 -11.44
C ALA A 156 15.05 4.55 -12.57
N ILE A 157 14.66 4.29 -13.81
CA ILE A 157 15.48 4.53 -15.01
C ILE A 157 15.72 6.04 -15.18
N HIS A 158 14.66 6.84 -15.11
CA HIS A 158 14.71 8.30 -15.23
C HIS A 158 15.64 8.89 -14.15
N ALA A 159 15.40 8.55 -12.89
CA ALA A 159 16.18 9.06 -11.77
C ALA A 159 17.65 8.59 -11.79
N THR A 160 17.94 7.37 -12.25
CA THR A 160 19.33 6.89 -12.40
C THR A 160 20.08 7.75 -13.41
N LYS A 161 19.46 8.04 -14.57
CA LYS A 161 20.05 8.90 -15.59
C LYS A 161 20.28 10.31 -15.05
N LEU A 162 19.24 10.92 -14.50
CA LEU A 162 19.27 12.28 -13.95
C LEU A 162 20.33 12.41 -12.84
N PHE A 163 20.43 11.43 -11.93
CA PHE A 163 21.39 11.45 -10.84
C PHE A 163 22.83 11.42 -11.34
N ASN A 164 23.13 10.54 -12.29
CA ASN A 164 24.47 10.45 -12.88
C ASN A 164 24.82 11.67 -13.74
N GLU A 165 23.86 12.35 -14.35
CA GLU A 165 24.09 13.58 -15.12
C GLU A 165 24.30 14.81 -14.25
N ARG A 166 23.59 14.91 -13.11
CA ARG A 166 23.56 16.15 -12.30
C ARG A 166 24.27 16.04 -10.97
N TYR A 167 24.35 14.82 -10.40
CA TYR A 167 24.73 14.57 -9.00
C TYR A 167 25.82 13.51 -8.85
N ALA A 168 26.54 13.18 -9.92
CA ALA A 168 27.61 12.17 -9.90
C ALA A 168 28.69 12.44 -8.86
N ASP A 169 28.96 13.72 -8.56
CA ASP A 169 29.95 14.16 -7.59
C ASP A 169 29.47 14.08 -6.13
N THR A 170 28.26 13.57 -5.88
CA THR A 170 27.79 13.37 -4.51
C THR A 170 28.73 12.41 -3.76
N PRO A 171 29.19 12.77 -2.55
CA PRO A 171 30.06 11.89 -1.78
C PRO A 171 29.38 10.54 -1.48
N CYS A 172 30.03 9.46 -1.87
CA CYS A 172 29.58 8.12 -1.51
C CYS A 172 29.96 7.82 -0.06
N VAL A 173 28.97 7.66 0.80
CA VAL A 173 29.14 7.22 2.19
C VAL A 173 28.78 5.74 2.26
N PRO A 174 29.76 4.84 2.54
CA PRO A 174 29.48 3.41 2.63
C PRO A 174 28.38 3.10 3.65
N GLY A 175 27.42 2.26 3.26
CA GLY A 175 26.30 1.87 4.12
C GLY A 175 25.18 2.91 4.26
N LEU A 176 25.26 4.03 3.56
CA LEU A 176 24.22 5.03 3.49
C LEU A 176 23.47 4.94 2.15
N THR A 177 22.17 4.75 2.21
CA THR A 177 21.27 4.93 1.07
C THR A 177 20.67 6.31 1.13
N LEU A 178 20.74 7.09 0.05
CA LEU A 178 20.00 8.35 -0.04
C LEU A 178 18.56 8.07 -0.40
N LEU A 179 17.64 8.63 0.35
CA LEU A 179 16.20 8.53 0.12
C LEU A 179 15.75 9.81 -0.55
N VAL A 180 15.20 9.69 -1.75
CA VAL A 180 14.80 10.85 -2.56
C VAL A 180 13.36 10.72 -3.02
N GLU A 181 12.69 11.84 -3.24
CA GLU A 181 11.45 11.89 -4.01
C GLU A 181 11.79 12.22 -5.45
N ILE A 182 11.36 11.35 -6.37
CA ILE A 182 11.54 11.49 -7.82
C ILE A 182 10.35 12.28 -8.35
N ILE A 183 10.61 13.49 -8.83
CA ILE A 183 9.58 14.43 -9.31
C ILE A 183 9.90 14.80 -10.76
N TYR A 184 8.98 14.53 -11.67
CA TYR A 184 9.00 15.03 -13.05
C TYR A 184 7.57 15.08 -13.59
N PRO A 185 7.28 15.89 -14.63
CA PRO A 185 5.90 16.17 -15.07
C PRO A 185 5.07 14.92 -15.37
N GLU A 186 5.67 13.89 -16.00
CA GLU A 186 4.97 12.65 -16.37
C GLU A 186 4.71 11.73 -15.17
N ASN A 187 5.44 11.94 -14.07
CA ASN A 187 5.24 11.20 -12.80
C ASN A 187 4.26 11.90 -11.84
N ARG A 188 3.53 12.91 -12.30
CA ARG A 188 2.59 13.65 -11.47
C ARG A 188 1.45 12.75 -10.97
N ILE A 189 1.21 12.76 -9.66
CA ILE A 189 0.07 12.09 -9.02
C ILE A 189 -1.06 13.11 -8.79
N VAL A 190 -0.97 13.97 -7.78
CA VAL A 190 -1.93 15.05 -7.51
C VAL A 190 -1.22 16.39 -7.55
N SER A 191 -0.18 16.56 -6.72
CA SER A 191 0.55 17.81 -6.58
C SER A 191 1.13 18.30 -7.90
N ASN A 192 1.11 19.61 -8.10
CA ASN A 192 1.65 20.21 -9.31
C ASN A 192 2.93 20.97 -8.99
N TYR A 193 4.06 20.42 -9.43
CA TYR A 193 5.38 21.03 -9.27
C TYR A 193 5.85 21.81 -10.52
N GLY A 194 4.93 22.11 -11.47
CA GLY A 194 5.28 22.74 -12.73
C GLY A 194 6.18 21.86 -13.58
N ASP A 195 7.23 22.45 -14.13
CA ASP A 195 8.22 21.77 -14.98
C ASP A 195 9.40 21.17 -14.17
N LEU A 196 9.23 20.99 -12.86
CA LEU A 196 10.29 20.42 -12.03
C LEU A 196 10.57 18.98 -12.49
N ASP A 197 11.81 18.75 -12.89
CA ASP A 197 12.38 17.44 -13.21
C ASP A 197 13.64 17.25 -12.38
N ASP A 198 13.49 16.63 -11.19
CA ASP A 198 14.58 16.50 -10.24
C ASP A 198 14.34 15.34 -9.24
N VAL A 199 15.38 15.07 -8.44
CA VAL A 199 15.28 14.25 -7.22
C VAL A 199 15.47 15.16 -6.01
N VAL A 200 14.56 15.07 -5.05
CA VAL A 200 14.60 15.86 -3.81
C VAL A 200 14.99 14.97 -2.66
N LEU A 201 16.10 15.29 -1.97
CA LEU A 201 16.59 14.50 -0.84
C LEU A 201 15.61 14.57 0.34
N LEU A 202 15.11 13.42 0.78
CA LEU A 202 14.26 13.26 1.96
C LEU A 202 15.07 12.93 3.23
N GLY A 203 16.30 12.49 3.05
CA GLY A 203 17.21 12.01 4.09
C GLY A 203 17.97 10.79 3.63
N GLY A 204 18.48 10.01 4.56
CA GLY A 204 19.16 8.75 4.29
C GLY A 204 18.61 7.61 5.13
N ALA A 205 19.01 6.39 4.78
CA ALA A 205 18.85 5.21 5.61
C ALA A 205 20.21 4.54 5.79
N ASP A 206 20.58 4.25 7.03
CA ASP A 206 21.74 3.42 7.31
C ASP A 206 21.42 1.92 7.13
N LEU A 207 22.39 1.04 7.30
CA LEU A 207 22.20 -0.40 7.17
C LEU A 207 21.21 -0.98 8.19
N ASN A 208 21.02 -0.33 9.33
CA ASN A 208 20.04 -0.72 10.34
C ASN A 208 18.61 -0.23 10.01
N GLY A 209 18.49 0.66 9.01
CA GLY A 209 17.25 1.32 8.64
C GLY A 209 16.93 2.54 9.50
N ASN A 210 17.92 3.06 10.26
CA ASN A 210 17.77 4.34 10.92
C ASN A 210 17.77 5.44 9.88
N TRP A 211 16.87 6.39 10.08
CA TRP A 211 16.81 7.56 9.23
C TRP A 211 17.93 8.55 9.60
N VAL A 212 18.62 9.06 8.58
CA VAL A 212 19.64 10.09 8.68
C VAL A 212 19.07 11.40 8.17
N HIS A 213 19.23 12.46 8.96
CA HIS A 213 18.68 13.77 8.67
C HIS A 213 19.24 14.33 7.34
N PRO A 214 18.43 14.96 6.48
CA PRO A 214 18.92 15.49 5.20
C PRO A 214 20.05 16.52 5.35
N ASP A 215 20.08 17.29 6.44
CA ASP A 215 21.14 18.27 6.67
C ASP A 215 22.49 17.63 7.07
N GLU A 216 22.49 16.40 7.54
CA GLU A 216 23.70 15.64 7.84
C GLU A 216 24.33 15.02 6.58
N ILE A 217 23.59 15.05 5.46
CA ILE A 217 24.00 14.48 4.19
C ILE A 217 24.54 15.57 3.27
N VAL A 218 25.74 15.40 2.77
CA VAL A 218 26.29 16.27 1.72
C VAL A 218 25.65 15.88 0.39
N PHE A 219 24.73 16.71 -0.04
CA PHE A 219 23.99 16.55 -1.30
C PHE A 219 23.86 17.91 -2.00
N PRO A 220 24.30 18.02 -3.28
CA PRO A 220 24.32 19.29 -3.98
C PRO A 220 22.95 19.73 -4.52
N GLY A 221 21.97 18.81 -4.55
CA GLY A 221 20.62 19.09 -5.05
C GLY A 221 19.67 19.60 -3.99
N ARG A 222 18.38 19.56 -4.32
CA ARG A 222 17.30 20.01 -3.45
C ARG A 222 17.12 19.05 -2.27
N LYS A 223 16.82 19.61 -1.11
CA LYS A 223 16.43 18.87 0.10
C LYS A 223 14.99 19.22 0.45
N VAL A 224 14.29 18.26 1.05
CA VAL A 224 12.92 18.47 1.53
C VAL A 224 12.89 19.58 2.57
N ALA A 225 11.88 20.44 2.48
CA ALA A 225 11.64 21.46 3.51
C ALA A 225 11.21 20.78 4.82
N HIS A 226 11.76 21.24 5.93
CA HIS A 226 11.48 20.66 7.23
C HIS A 226 11.62 21.70 8.36
N TYR A 227 10.99 21.40 9.49
CA TYR A 227 11.11 22.17 10.73
C TYR A 227 10.92 21.26 11.94
N THR A 228 11.28 21.72 13.13
CA THR A 228 11.05 20.99 14.37
C THR A 228 9.77 21.47 15.03
N GLY A 229 8.89 20.56 15.40
CA GLY A 229 7.61 20.88 16.05
C GLY A 229 6.95 19.64 16.63
N THR A 230 5.71 19.79 17.09
CA THR A 230 4.86 18.71 17.61
C THR A 230 3.88 18.23 16.53
N ILE A 231 3.33 17.02 16.71
CA ILE A 231 2.22 16.53 15.85
C ILE A 231 1.05 17.54 15.89
N LYS A 232 0.72 18.06 17.06
CA LYS A 232 -0.36 19.03 17.24
C LYS A 232 -0.14 20.30 16.40
N GLU A 233 1.09 20.79 16.34
CA GLU A 233 1.46 21.95 15.50
C GLU A 233 1.30 21.60 14.01
N ALA A 234 1.77 20.44 13.56
CA ALA A 234 1.59 19.97 12.20
C ALA A 234 0.10 19.85 11.81
N LEU A 235 -0.74 19.29 12.70
CA LEU A 235 -2.18 19.18 12.48
C LEU A 235 -2.91 20.52 12.50
N SER A 236 -2.28 21.58 13.05
CA SER A 236 -2.84 22.93 13.10
C SER A 236 -2.50 23.78 11.86
N VAL A 237 -1.61 23.28 10.99
CA VAL A 237 -1.30 23.96 9.72
C VAL A 237 -2.54 23.92 8.84
N PRO A 238 -3.01 25.09 8.35
CA PRO A 238 -4.17 25.14 7.46
C PRO A 238 -3.93 24.32 6.19
N ASP A 239 -4.98 23.62 5.75
CA ASP A 239 -4.97 22.93 4.47
C ASP A 239 -4.87 23.95 3.33
N PRO A 240 -3.81 23.91 2.49
CA PRO A 240 -3.63 24.90 1.43
C PRO A 240 -4.58 24.72 0.24
N GLU A 241 -5.30 23.57 0.18
CA GLU A 241 -6.26 23.24 -0.88
C GLU A 241 -5.70 23.27 -2.32
N ASP A 242 -4.37 23.21 -2.46
CA ASP A 242 -3.65 23.31 -3.75
C ASP A 242 -3.14 21.94 -4.26
N GLY A 243 -3.45 20.85 -3.56
CA GLY A 243 -2.99 19.51 -3.85
C GLY A 243 -1.68 19.14 -3.15
N THR A 244 -1.18 19.95 -2.21
CA THR A 244 -0.08 19.58 -1.31
C THR A 244 -0.49 18.35 -0.50
N GLU A 245 0.40 17.36 -0.38
CA GLU A 245 0.02 16.07 0.20
C GLU A 245 -0.11 16.12 1.73
N GLY A 246 0.79 16.83 2.42
CA GLY A 246 0.83 16.92 3.88
C GLY A 246 2.24 16.79 4.45
N PHE A 247 2.41 15.97 5.49
CA PHE A 247 3.68 15.84 6.22
C PHE A 247 4.10 14.39 6.44
N VAL A 248 5.43 14.18 6.53
CA VAL A 248 6.05 13.04 7.19
C VAL A 248 6.73 13.56 8.46
N ILE A 249 6.43 12.96 9.60
CA ILE A 249 6.96 13.39 10.90
C ILE A 249 7.85 12.28 11.45
N LYS A 250 9.10 12.59 11.73
CA LYS A 250 10.04 11.75 12.46
C LYS A 250 10.02 12.17 13.93
N LEU A 251 9.35 11.39 14.76
CA LEU A 251 9.21 11.65 16.19
C LEU A 251 10.52 11.39 16.95
N ASP A 252 10.69 12.05 18.08
CA ASP A 252 11.86 11.87 18.96
C ASP A 252 11.94 10.44 19.49
N SER A 253 10.80 9.74 19.64
CA SER A 253 10.72 8.30 19.95
C SER A 253 11.27 7.40 18.85
N GLY A 254 11.56 7.95 17.68
CA GLY A 254 12.05 7.21 16.53
C GLY A 254 10.97 6.75 15.56
N LEU A 255 9.69 6.92 15.89
CA LEU A 255 8.58 6.56 15.02
C LEU A 255 8.48 7.52 13.82
N LEU A 256 8.16 7.00 12.64
CA LEU A 256 7.77 7.78 11.47
C LEU A 256 6.26 7.70 11.30
N VAL A 257 5.61 8.82 11.06
CA VAL A 257 4.16 8.90 10.80
C VAL A 257 3.87 9.78 9.59
N LYS A 258 2.75 9.53 8.93
CA LYS A 258 2.23 10.38 7.84
C LYS A 258 1.00 11.13 8.30
N VAL A 259 0.91 12.37 7.88
CA VAL A 259 -0.28 13.21 8.02
C VAL A 259 -0.58 13.78 6.65
N LYS A 260 -1.80 13.57 6.15
CA LYS A 260 -2.22 14.06 4.83
C LYS A 260 -3.33 15.08 4.97
N TYR A 261 -3.32 16.10 4.11
CA TYR A 261 -4.37 17.09 4.07
C TYR A 261 -5.68 16.50 3.53
N PRO A 262 -6.84 16.91 4.08
CA PRO A 262 -8.15 16.46 3.60
C PRO A 262 -8.39 16.75 2.12
N SER A 263 -7.99 17.94 1.64
CA SER A 263 -8.13 18.32 0.22
C SER A 263 -7.36 17.39 -0.70
N TYR A 264 -6.11 17.03 -0.32
CA TYR A 264 -5.31 16.08 -1.08
C TYR A 264 -6.01 14.72 -1.18
N LEU A 265 -6.57 14.20 -0.08
CA LEU A 265 -7.29 12.93 -0.08
C LEU A 265 -8.51 12.97 -1.01
N VAL A 266 -9.25 14.09 -1.04
CA VAL A 266 -10.38 14.27 -1.96
C VAL A 266 -9.92 14.26 -3.42
N MET A 267 -8.87 15.01 -3.76
CA MET A 267 -8.32 15.04 -5.13
C MET A 267 -7.76 13.68 -5.56
N HIS A 268 -7.05 13.01 -4.66
CA HIS A 268 -6.49 11.68 -4.90
C HIS A 268 -7.59 10.64 -5.12
N LYS A 269 -8.65 10.66 -4.28
CA LYS A 269 -9.84 9.81 -4.44
C LYS A 269 -10.53 10.03 -5.79
N ALA A 270 -10.70 11.29 -6.21
CA ALA A 270 -11.29 11.64 -7.50
C ALA A 270 -10.46 11.09 -8.67
N ARG A 271 -9.13 11.15 -8.58
CA ARG A 271 -8.23 10.62 -9.61
C ARG A 271 -8.38 9.11 -9.80
N PHE A 272 -8.61 8.35 -8.73
CA PHE A 272 -8.82 6.90 -8.77
C PHE A 272 -10.28 6.49 -9.00
N ASN A 273 -11.19 7.45 -9.16
CA ASN A 273 -12.64 7.21 -9.36
C ASN A 273 -13.24 6.23 -8.34
N LEU A 274 -12.96 6.47 -7.05
CA LEU A 274 -13.39 5.59 -5.96
C LEU A 274 -14.88 5.77 -5.66
N THR A 275 -15.69 4.88 -6.18
CA THR A 275 -17.14 4.87 -5.96
C THR A 275 -17.64 3.46 -5.62
N ARG A 276 -18.79 3.37 -4.96
CA ARG A 276 -19.47 2.07 -4.75
C ARG A 276 -19.73 1.34 -6.07
N LYS A 277 -20.04 2.06 -7.15
CA LYS A 277 -20.24 1.49 -8.48
C LYS A 277 -18.97 0.90 -9.07
N SER A 278 -17.82 1.58 -8.93
CA SER A 278 -16.53 1.04 -9.40
C SER A 278 -16.15 -0.24 -8.63
N VAL A 279 -16.39 -0.27 -7.30
CA VAL A 279 -16.16 -1.48 -6.48
C VAL A 279 -17.09 -2.61 -6.91
N LEU A 280 -18.38 -2.34 -7.14
CA LEU A 280 -19.32 -3.35 -7.62
C LEU A 280 -18.88 -3.94 -8.96
N ALA A 281 -18.43 -3.11 -9.91
CA ALA A 281 -17.91 -3.57 -11.20
C ALA A 281 -16.74 -4.53 -11.01
N THR A 282 -15.76 -4.21 -10.16
CA THR A 282 -14.61 -5.08 -9.90
C THR A 282 -14.97 -6.40 -9.22
N LEU A 283 -15.97 -6.41 -8.34
CA LEU A 283 -16.50 -7.63 -7.73
C LEU A 283 -17.18 -8.54 -8.75
N ARG A 284 -17.99 -7.95 -9.62
CA ARG A 284 -18.70 -8.63 -10.71
C ARG A 284 -17.72 -9.26 -11.70
N ASP A 285 -16.65 -8.54 -12.06
CA ASP A 285 -15.63 -8.98 -13.03
C ASP A 285 -14.53 -9.82 -12.37
N ASN A 286 -14.64 -10.11 -11.06
CA ASN A 286 -13.66 -10.85 -10.27
C ASN A 286 -12.25 -10.24 -10.26
N SER A 287 -12.15 -8.91 -10.44
CA SER A 287 -10.90 -8.13 -10.49
C SER A 287 -10.67 -7.26 -9.23
N TYR A 288 -11.48 -7.47 -8.18
CA TYR A 288 -11.41 -6.65 -6.95
C TYR A 288 -10.04 -6.66 -6.29
N ALA A 289 -9.37 -7.82 -6.25
CA ALA A 289 -8.06 -7.92 -5.62
C ALA A 289 -7.01 -7.06 -6.36
N GLU A 290 -7.02 -7.08 -7.70
CA GLU A 290 -6.13 -6.26 -8.52
C GLU A 290 -6.44 -4.77 -8.38
N TYR A 291 -7.72 -4.40 -8.35
CA TYR A 291 -8.15 -3.03 -8.11
C TYR A 291 -7.67 -2.51 -6.75
N LEU A 292 -7.88 -3.29 -5.68
CA LEU A 292 -7.46 -2.91 -4.33
C LEU A 292 -5.93 -2.74 -4.23
N MET A 293 -5.15 -3.54 -4.97
CA MET A 293 -3.69 -3.46 -5.03
C MET A 293 -3.15 -2.19 -5.74
N LEU A 294 -3.98 -1.52 -6.53
CA LEU A 294 -3.62 -0.28 -7.20
C LEU A 294 -3.92 0.96 -6.33
N LEU A 295 -4.70 0.79 -5.27
CA LEU A 295 -5.11 1.91 -4.43
C LEU A 295 -4.09 2.22 -3.34
N PRO A 296 -3.92 3.51 -3.01
CA PRO A 296 -3.21 3.94 -1.83
C PRO A 296 -3.80 3.32 -0.54
N ASP A 297 -2.94 3.09 0.44
CA ASP A 297 -3.30 2.43 1.69
C ASP A 297 -4.50 3.10 2.39
N GLU A 298 -4.55 4.42 2.36
CA GLU A 298 -5.58 5.24 3.03
C GLU A 298 -7.01 5.06 2.51
N PHE A 299 -7.18 4.49 1.30
CA PHE A 299 -8.50 4.23 0.72
C PHE A 299 -8.93 2.77 0.85
N GLN A 300 -8.04 1.90 1.27
CA GLN A 300 -8.29 0.46 1.29
C GLN A 300 -9.40 0.08 2.28
N ASP A 301 -9.45 0.72 3.45
CA ASP A 301 -10.50 0.46 4.45
C ASP A 301 -11.87 0.91 3.95
N GLU A 302 -11.97 2.09 3.31
CA GLU A 302 -13.23 2.57 2.73
C GLU A 302 -13.71 1.63 1.62
N VAL A 303 -12.82 1.23 0.73
CA VAL A 303 -13.14 0.34 -0.39
C VAL A 303 -13.49 -1.07 0.09
N ASN A 304 -12.82 -1.57 1.12
CA ASN A 304 -13.19 -2.81 1.79
C ASN A 304 -14.58 -2.72 2.44
N SER A 305 -14.92 -1.59 3.06
CA SER A 305 -16.28 -1.36 3.59
C SER A 305 -17.33 -1.39 2.48
N TYR A 306 -17.07 -0.77 1.32
CA TYR A 306 -17.98 -0.85 0.17
C TYR A 306 -18.16 -2.28 -0.33
N ARG A 307 -17.04 -3.03 -0.43
CA ARG A 307 -17.08 -4.46 -0.79
C ARG A 307 -17.96 -5.25 0.16
N ASP A 308 -17.78 -5.07 1.46
CA ASP A 308 -18.49 -5.85 2.48
C ASP A 308 -19.99 -5.55 2.47
N ASP A 309 -20.37 -4.28 2.30
CA ASP A 309 -21.77 -3.88 2.13
C ASP A 309 -22.39 -4.53 0.88
N ILE A 310 -21.66 -4.51 -0.25
CA ILE A 310 -22.12 -5.06 -1.52
C ILE A 310 -22.25 -6.59 -1.44
N LEU A 311 -21.26 -7.28 -0.87
CA LEU A 311 -21.30 -8.73 -0.69
C LEU A 311 -22.42 -9.15 0.28
N LYS A 312 -22.63 -8.41 1.36
CA LYS A 312 -23.75 -8.64 2.28
C LYS A 312 -25.10 -8.51 1.58
N ALA A 313 -25.24 -7.52 0.70
CA ALA A 313 -26.45 -7.37 -0.11
C ALA A 313 -26.62 -8.54 -1.10
N TYR A 314 -25.52 -8.99 -1.74
CA TYR A 314 -25.51 -10.14 -2.64
C TYR A 314 -25.94 -11.42 -1.92
N ASP A 315 -25.38 -11.68 -0.75
CA ASP A 315 -25.69 -12.85 0.07
C ASP A 315 -27.13 -12.83 0.55
N ALA A 316 -27.66 -11.67 0.95
CA ALA A 316 -29.06 -11.53 1.36
C ALA A 316 -30.03 -11.84 0.21
N ILE A 317 -29.75 -11.34 -1.00
CA ILE A 317 -30.57 -11.60 -2.19
C ILE A 317 -30.46 -13.08 -2.58
N SER A 318 -29.27 -13.65 -2.57
CA SER A 318 -29.03 -15.06 -2.89
C SER A 318 -29.75 -16.01 -1.92
N SER A 319 -29.66 -15.70 -0.61
CA SER A 319 -30.33 -16.50 0.44
C SER A 319 -31.87 -16.44 0.30
N ASN A 320 -32.43 -15.25 0.00
CA ASN A 320 -33.85 -15.13 -0.26
C ASN A 320 -34.28 -15.90 -1.52
N LEU A 321 -33.46 -15.87 -2.56
CA LEU A 321 -33.73 -16.65 -3.78
C LEU A 321 -33.68 -18.14 -3.51
N ALA A 322 -32.71 -18.62 -2.74
CA ALA A 322 -32.62 -20.04 -2.33
C ALA A 322 -33.88 -20.47 -1.55
N ALA A 323 -34.32 -19.68 -0.58
CA ALA A 323 -35.54 -19.95 0.19
C ALA A 323 -36.81 -19.98 -0.69
N ILE A 324 -36.88 -19.15 -1.73
CA ILE A 324 -37.92 -19.22 -2.76
C ILE A 324 -37.80 -20.55 -3.53
N GLY A 325 -36.59 -20.94 -3.90
CA GLY A 325 -36.33 -22.17 -4.66
C GLY A 325 -36.80 -23.43 -3.97
N GLU A 326 -36.65 -23.51 -2.64
CA GLU A 326 -37.14 -24.62 -1.83
C GLU A 326 -38.65 -24.81 -1.89
N GLN A 327 -39.37 -23.74 -2.22
CA GLN A 327 -40.88 -23.73 -2.28
C GLN A 327 -41.40 -23.91 -3.70
N VAL A 328 -40.56 -23.82 -4.74
CA VAL A 328 -40.98 -23.98 -6.13
C VAL A 328 -41.38 -25.41 -6.37
N PRO A 329 -42.61 -25.68 -6.90
CA PRO A 329 -43.09 -27.04 -7.11
C PRO A 329 -42.24 -27.82 -8.12
N VAL A 330 -42.10 -29.12 -7.88
CA VAL A 330 -41.56 -30.04 -8.85
C VAL A 330 -42.57 -30.26 -9.98
N GLY A 331 -42.37 -29.57 -11.09
CA GLY A 331 -43.31 -29.58 -12.20
C GLY A 331 -42.75 -29.00 -13.48
N GLY A 332 -43.60 -28.88 -14.49
CA GLY A 332 -43.23 -28.33 -15.78
C GLY A 332 -42.97 -26.81 -15.72
N ARG A 333 -42.33 -26.28 -16.77
CA ARG A 333 -41.99 -24.85 -16.88
C ARG A 333 -43.18 -23.92 -16.69
N LYS A 334 -44.36 -24.29 -17.23
CA LYS A 334 -45.61 -23.50 -17.11
C LYS A 334 -46.09 -23.45 -15.68
N GLU A 335 -46.06 -24.56 -14.98
CA GLU A 335 -46.52 -24.66 -13.59
C GLU A 335 -45.63 -23.84 -12.66
N ARG A 336 -44.31 -23.94 -12.78
CA ARG A 336 -43.38 -23.12 -12.05
C ARG A 336 -43.54 -21.65 -12.31
N ALA A 337 -43.78 -21.26 -13.58
CA ALA A 337 -44.02 -19.86 -13.94
C ALA A 337 -45.29 -19.28 -13.27
N ILE A 338 -46.41 -20.06 -13.25
CA ILE A 338 -47.64 -19.65 -12.56
C ILE A 338 -47.35 -19.50 -11.06
N TRP A 339 -46.68 -20.48 -10.46
CA TRP A 339 -46.37 -20.45 -9.03
C TRP A 339 -45.54 -19.21 -8.66
N VAL A 340 -44.44 -18.91 -9.42
CA VAL A 340 -43.59 -17.74 -9.19
C VAL A 340 -44.40 -16.44 -9.30
N ASN A 341 -45.25 -16.30 -10.30
CA ASN A 341 -46.05 -15.10 -10.45
C ASN A 341 -47.08 -14.89 -9.31
N THR A 342 -47.57 -15.98 -8.72
CA THR A 342 -48.58 -15.94 -7.67
C THR A 342 -47.98 -15.76 -6.27
N ASN A 343 -46.86 -16.44 -6.00
CA ASN A 343 -46.34 -16.60 -4.64
C ASN A 343 -45.08 -15.76 -4.34
N VAL A 344 -44.36 -15.30 -5.38
CA VAL A 344 -43.14 -14.53 -5.19
C VAL A 344 -43.37 -13.04 -5.22
N ALA A 345 -42.79 -12.32 -4.26
CA ALA A 345 -42.86 -10.88 -4.17
C ALA A 345 -42.40 -10.19 -5.48
N PRO A 346 -42.99 -9.09 -5.92
CA PRO A 346 -42.67 -8.42 -7.17
C PRO A 346 -41.20 -8.14 -7.37
N THR A 347 -40.50 -7.77 -6.31
CA THR A 347 -39.03 -7.48 -6.30
C THR A 347 -38.19 -8.68 -6.74
N TYR A 348 -38.59 -9.91 -6.40
CA TYR A 348 -37.86 -11.14 -6.70
C TYR A 348 -38.41 -11.92 -7.89
N ARG A 349 -39.60 -11.55 -8.44
CA ARG A 349 -40.26 -12.32 -9.52
C ARG A 349 -39.36 -12.52 -10.73
N ARG A 350 -38.73 -11.45 -11.21
CA ARG A 350 -37.87 -11.52 -12.38
C ARG A 350 -36.66 -12.47 -12.13
N LEU A 351 -36.06 -12.37 -10.96
CA LEU A 351 -34.94 -13.22 -10.57
C LEU A 351 -35.36 -14.69 -10.45
N ALA A 352 -36.47 -14.97 -9.77
CA ALA A 352 -37.02 -16.32 -9.63
C ALA A 352 -37.48 -16.92 -10.98
N MET A 353 -38.02 -16.11 -11.89
CA MET A 353 -38.35 -16.56 -13.24
C MET A 353 -37.12 -16.98 -14.02
N GLN A 354 -36.01 -16.26 -13.93
CA GLN A 354 -34.77 -16.62 -14.58
C GLN A 354 -34.17 -17.90 -13.97
N ALA A 355 -34.06 -17.96 -12.66
CA ALA A 355 -33.44 -19.09 -11.97
C ALA A 355 -34.28 -20.38 -12.11
N PHE A 356 -35.56 -20.34 -11.77
CA PHE A 356 -36.36 -21.55 -11.58
C PHE A 356 -37.24 -21.93 -12.78
N VAL A 357 -37.50 -21.00 -13.68
CA VAL A 357 -38.33 -21.25 -14.87
C VAL A 357 -37.49 -21.33 -16.14
N ALA A 358 -36.52 -20.40 -16.30
CA ALA A 358 -35.63 -20.39 -17.46
C ALA A 358 -34.37 -21.26 -17.28
N GLY A 359 -33.98 -21.57 -16.05
CA GLY A 359 -32.76 -22.34 -15.74
C GLY A 359 -31.48 -21.53 -16.03
N VAL A 360 -31.54 -20.22 -15.89
CA VAL A 360 -30.42 -19.31 -16.13
C VAL A 360 -29.78 -18.94 -14.79
N ASP A 361 -28.45 -18.89 -14.73
CA ASP A 361 -27.72 -18.43 -13.55
C ASP A 361 -28.18 -17.02 -13.15
N PRO A 362 -28.68 -16.83 -11.92
CA PRO A 362 -29.20 -15.57 -11.47
C PRO A 362 -28.13 -14.53 -11.10
N ALA A 363 -26.85 -14.90 -11.05
CA ALA A 363 -25.77 -14.05 -10.54
C ALA A 363 -25.75 -12.66 -11.18
N GLU A 364 -25.80 -12.59 -12.51
CA GLU A 364 -25.80 -11.30 -13.24
C GLU A 364 -27.01 -10.42 -12.89
N GLN A 365 -28.17 -11.03 -12.66
CA GLN A 365 -29.36 -10.28 -12.28
C GLN A 365 -29.28 -9.79 -10.83
N ILE A 366 -28.64 -10.53 -9.94
CA ILE A 366 -28.37 -10.11 -8.56
C ILE A 366 -27.48 -8.87 -8.58
N TRP A 367 -26.38 -8.88 -9.34
CA TRP A 367 -25.51 -7.71 -9.50
C TRP A 367 -26.24 -6.48 -10.00
N ARG A 368 -27.14 -6.63 -10.99
CA ARG A 368 -27.96 -5.52 -11.49
C ARG A 368 -28.96 -5.00 -10.45
N MET A 369 -29.50 -5.87 -9.63
CA MET A 369 -30.39 -5.44 -8.54
C MET A 369 -29.65 -4.57 -7.54
N ILE A 370 -28.43 -4.95 -7.17
CA ILE A 370 -27.57 -4.16 -6.27
C ILE A 370 -27.18 -2.83 -6.92
N GLU A 371 -26.76 -2.85 -8.18
CA GLU A 371 -26.35 -1.65 -8.93
C GLU A 371 -27.45 -0.58 -8.95
N ASN A 372 -28.72 -0.98 -9.06
CA ASN A 372 -29.86 -0.07 -9.06
C ASN A 372 -30.16 0.54 -7.68
N THR A 373 -29.53 0.06 -6.61
CA THR A 373 -29.68 0.58 -5.24
C THR A 373 -28.54 1.49 -4.80
N LEU A 374 -27.44 1.50 -5.55
CA LEU A 374 -26.25 2.34 -5.32
C LEU A 374 -26.37 3.70 -6.01
#